data_3ac49292fcc3703c4e7b1e32e66838dd
#
_entry.id   3ac49292fcc3703c4e7b1e32e66838dd
#
_cell.length_a   1.000
_cell.length_b   1.000
_cell.length_c   1.000
_cell.angle_alpha   90.00
_cell.angle_beta   90.00
_cell.angle_gamma   90.00
#
_symmetry.space_group_name_H-M   'P 1'
#
loop_
_entity.id
_entity.type
_entity.pdbx_description
1 polymer ?
#
loop_
_entity_poly.entity_id
_entity_poly.type
_entity_poly.pdbx_seq_one_letter_code
_entity_poly.pdbx_strand_id
1 'polypeptide(L)'
;MWRDVSAEKIICCEGFRAVSNPFFSWLPFSPVKGEAMVVDIPDLPAERVLNRGIFVRPEEGSRFRVGSTHLHRDFVEIPTKAGIEQLKSKLSDFIRPPFEVRKIMAGIRPTLPDARPVIGLHPEYPQVAIFNGLGSKGVSMSPYAARALVDFLLRGRRIDPELDVRRFC
;
A
#
# COMPACT_ATOMS: atom_id res chain seq x y z
N MET A 1 -16.18 -5.12 -23.03
CA MET A 1 -14.94 -5.20 -23.85
C MET A 1 -14.07 -4.00 -23.51
N TRP A 2 -12.77 -4.19 -23.22
CA TRP A 2 -11.82 -3.11 -22.95
C TRP A 2 -10.62 -3.28 -23.88
N ARG A 3 -10.36 -2.30 -24.76
CA ARG A 3 -9.26 -2.32 -25.74
C ARG A 3 -9.15 -3.67 -26.48
N ASP A 4 -10.19 -4.15 -27.10
CA ASP A 4 -10.24 -5.41 -27.85
C ASP A 4 -10.05 -6.70 -27.00
N VAL A 5 -10.05 -6.58 -25.67
CA VAL A 5 -10.02 -7.72 -24.75
C VAL A 5 -11.44 -8.03 -24.27
N SER A 6 -11.84 -9.29 -24.45
CA SER A 6 -13.05 -9.85 -23.84
C SER A 6 -12.66 -10.72 -22.66
N ALA A 7 -13.32 -10.56 -21.52
CA ALA A 7 -13.07 -11.34 -20.32
C ALA A 7 -14.41 -11.64 -19.60
N GLU A 8 -14.50 -12.79 -18.95
CA GLU A 8 -15.67 -13.13 -18.13
C GLU A 8 -15.74 -12.30 -16.86
N LYS A 9 -14.59 -11.90 -16.32
CA LYS A 9 -14.48 -11.12 -15.10
C LYS A 9 -13.38 -10.07 -15.20
N ILE A 10 -13.60 -8.95 -14.52
CA ILE A 10 -12.62 -7.87 -14.34
C ILE A 10 -12.30 -7.77 -12.86
N ILE A 11 -11.02 -7.72 -12.51
CA ILE A 11 -10.55 -7.54 -11.13
C ILE A 11 -9.90 -6.16 -11.01
N CYS A 12 -10.52 -5.25 -10.25
CA CYS A 12 -10.04 -3.91 -10.00
C CYS A 12 -8.94 -3.92 -8.92
N CYS A 13 -7.69 -3.65 -9.32
CA CYS A 13 -6.51 -3.61 -8.44
C CYS A 13 -5.88 -2.21 -8.43
N GLU A 14 -6.68 -1.15 -8.37
CA GLU A 14 -6.29 0.23 -8.73
C GLU A 14 -5.64 1.00 -7.57
N GLY A 15 -5.46 0.35 -6.41
CA GLY A 15 -4.94 1.02 -5.22
C GLY A 15 -5.85 2.17 -4.79
N PHE A 16 -5.28 3.33 -4.44
CA PHE A 16 -6.05 4.47 -3.95
C PHE A 16 -7.00 5.07 -4.99
N ARG A 17 -6.77 4.83 -6.28
CA ARG A 17 -7.65 5.33 -7.36
C ARG A 17 -9.04 4.71 -7.33
N ALA A 18 -9.21 3.62 -6.59
CA ALA A 18 -10.52 3.02 -6.37
C ALA A 18 -11.56 3.96 -5.73
N VAL A 19 -11.13 5.04 -5.08
CA VAL A 19 -12.04 6.10 -4.57
C VAL A 19 -12.87 6.76 -5.68
N SER A 20 -12.40 6.72 -6.92
CA SER A 20 -13.07 7.27 -8.10
C SER A 20 -13.56 6.19 -9.06
N ASN A 21 -13.45 4.92 -8.70
CA ASN A 21 -13.92 3.81 -9.53
C ASN A 21 -15.46 3.77 -9.50
N PRO A 22 -16.17 3.76 -10.64
CA PRO A 22 -17.63 3.81 -10.67
C PRO A 22 -18.32 2.62 -9.98
N PHE A 23 -17.61 1.48 -9.87
CA PHE A 23 -18.14 0.28 -9.21
C PHE A 23 -17.83 0.24 -7.72
N PHE A 24 -16.74 0.88 -7.25
CA PHE A 24 -16.24 0.71 -5.89
C PHE A 24 -16.04 2.02 -5.12
N SER A 25 -16.47 3.16 -5.65
CA SER A 25 -16.41 4.46 -4.97
C SER A 25 -17.27 4.54 -3.70
N TRP A 26 -18.23 3.63 -3.53
CA TRP A 26 -19.04 3.51 -2.32
C TRP A 26 -18.30 2.88 -1.14
N LEU A 27 -17.17 2.22 -1.38
CA LEU A 27 -16.34 1.69 -0.30
C LEU A 27 -15.71 2.83 0.50
N PRO A 28 -15.65 2.73 1.84
CA PRO A 28 -15.18 3.80 2.71
C PRO A 28 -13.65 3.91 2.72
N PHE A 29 -13.05 4.08 1.54
CA PHE A 29 -11.60 4.29 1.46
C PHE A 29 -11.17 5.55 2.23
N SER A 30 -10.13 5.39 3.03
CA SER A 30 -9.45 6.47 3.74
C SER A 30 -7.96 6.47 3.39
N PRO A 31 -7.59 6.92 2.18
CA PRO A 31 -6.22 6.85 1.73
C PRO A 31 -5.25 7.63 2.61
N VAL A 32 -4.03 7.09 2.78
CA VAL A 32 -2.97 7.71 3.60
C VAL A 32 -1.71 7.84 2.78
N LYS A 33 -1.26 9.07 2.55
CA LYS A 33 0.02 9.34 1.89
C LYS A 33 1.18 8.94 2.80
N GLY A 34 2.18 8.31 2.22
CA GLY A 34 3.45 7.99 2.84
C GLY A 34 4.60 8.51 2.02
N GLU A 35 5.50 9.22 2.66
CA GLU A 35 6.73 9.67 2.04
C GLU A 35 7.90 8.82 2.54
N ALA A 36 8.87 8.62 1.68
CA ALA A 36 10.08 7.86 1.97
C ALA A 36 11.28 8.47 1.24
N MET A 37 12.46 8.15 1.70
CA MET A 37 13.70 8.52 1.05
C MET A 37 14.63 7.32 0.90
N VAL A 38 15.47 7.35 -0.12
CA VAL A 38 16.63 6.47 -0.26
C VAL A 38 17.85 7.29 0.15
N VAL A 39 18.65 6.73 1.03
CA VAL A 39 19.83 7.37 1.58
C VAL A 39 21.05 6.44 1.48
N ASP A 40 22.24 6.99 1.32
CA ASP A 40 23.48 6.26 1.52
C ASP A 40 23.94 6.44 2.97
N ILE A 41 24.26 5.32 3.65
CA ILE A 41 24.76 5.28 5.03
C ILE A 41 25.96 4.31 5.05
N PRO A 42 27.21 4.78 4.80
CA PRO A 42 28.35 3.89 4.56
C PRO A 42 28.65 2.90 5.69
N ASP A 43 28.53 3.33 6.93
CA ASP A 43 28.95 2.55 8.09
C ASP A 43 27.80 1.87 8.84
N LEU A 44 26.63 1.75 8.22
CA LEU A 44 25.48 1.08 8.82
C LEU A 44 25.43 -0.39 8.36
N PRO A 45 25.40 -1.37 9.30
CA PRO A 45 25.23 -2.78 8.95
C PRO A 45 23.93 -3.02 8.18
N ALA A 46 24.02 -3.79 7.09
CA ALA A 46 22.90 -4.01 6.14
C ALA A 46 22.18 -5.37 6.32
N GLU A 47 22.44 -6.10 7.40
CA GLU A 47 21.86 -7.43 7.62
C GLU A 47 20.43 -7.40 8.16
N ARG A 48 19.97 -6.26 8.66
CA ARG A 48 18.68 -6.15 9.36
C ARG A 48 17.89 -4.91 8.96
N VAL A 49 16.58 -5.05 9.00
CA VAL A 49 15.68 -3.91 8.97
C VAL A 49 15.59 -3.32 10.38
N LEU A 50 15.89 -2.05 10.52
CA LEU A 50 15.73 -1.33 11.78
C LEU A 50 14.36 -0.63 11.81
N ASN A 51 13.71 -0.59 12.98
CA ASN A 51 12.41 0.08 13.14
C ASN A 51 12.31 0.78 14.49
N ARG A 52 12.16 2.12 14.45
CA ARG A 52 11.91 2.96 15.64
C ARG A 52 11.10 4.19 15.23
N GLY A 53 9.80 3.99 15.03
CA GLY A 53 8.91 5.06 14.55
C GLY A 53 9.11 5.47 13.08
N ILE A 54 10.22 5.06 12.48
CA ILE A 54 10.50 4.94 11.06
C ILE A 54 11.19 3.61 10.81
N PHE A 55 11.07 3.06 9.61
CA PHE A 55 11.87 1.91 9.20
C PHE A 55 13.13 2.39 8.45
N VAL A 56 14.23 1.65 8.62
CA VAL A 56 15.47 1.76 7.84
C VAL A 56 15.71 0.38 7.25
N ARG A 57 15.46 0.22 5.96
CA ARG A 57 15.54 -1.06 5.26
C ARG A 57 16.72 -1.06 4.29
N PRO A 58 17.63 -2.01 4.40
CA PRO A 58 18.72 -2.17 3.43
C PRO A 58 18.19 -2.35 2.00
N GLU A 59 18.87 -1.80 1.02
CA GLU A 59 18.70 -2.08 -0.40
C GLU A 59 20.00 -2.73 -0.93
N GLU A 60 20.76 -2.04 -1.74
CA GLU A 60 22.01 -2.54 -2.31
C GLU A 60 23.20 -1.70 -1.81
N GLY A 61 24.29 -2.36 -1.41
CA GLY A 61 25.48 -1.71 -0.88
C GLY A 61 25.18 -0.89 0.37
N SER A 62 25.60 0.37 0.38
CA SER A 62 25.36 1.31 1.49
C SER A 62 23.98 1.99 1.43
N ARG A 63 23.10 1.58 0.52
CA ARG A 63 21.79 2.20 0.34
C ARG A 63 20.76 1.64 1.30
N PHE A 64 19.97 2.56 1.83
CA PHE A 64 18.84 2.22 2.70
C PHE A 64 17.60 3.00 2.29
N ARG A 65 16.45 2.33 2.33
CA ARG A 65 15.16 2.99 2.25
C ARG A 65 14.68 3.34 3.63
N VAL A 66 14.33 4.60 3.82
CA VAL A 66 13.88 5.16 5.10
C VAL A 66 12.46 5.69 4.92
N GLY A 67 11.59 5.33 5.84
CA GLY A 67 10.20 5.77 5.83
C GLY A 67 9.45 5.33 7.08
N SER A 68 8.22 5.67 7.16
CA SER A 68 7.48 6.58 6.27
C SER A 68 6.71 7.60 7.08
N THR A 69 6.33 8.68 6.43
CA THR A 69 5.32 9.59 6.98
C THR A 69 3.91 8.99 6.87
N HIS A 70 2.96 9.59 7.59
CA HIS A 70 1.54 9.25 7.52
C HIS A 70 0.76 10.57 7.44
N LEU A 71 0.39 10.94 6.21
CA LEU A 71 -0.33 12.17 5.92
C LEU A 71 -1.75 11.82 5.47
N HIS A 72 -2.73 12.23 6.26
CA HIS A 72 -4.14 12.10 5.93
C HIS A 72 -4.60 13.28 5.06
N ARG A 73 -5.56 13.05 4.17
CA ARG A 73 -6.18 14.08 3.32
C ARG A 73 -5.24 14.75 2.31
N ASP A 74 -4.09 14.17 2.04
CA ASP A 74 -3.20 14.58 0.96
C ASP A 74 -3.08 13.43 -0.05
N PHE A 75 -3.64 13.61 -1.24
CA PHE A 75 -3.69 12.59 -2.30
C PHE A 75 -2.81 12.95 -3.50
N VAL A 76 -1.85 13.84 -3.28
CA VAL A 76 -0.85 14.20 -4.29
C VAL A 76 0.41 13.37 -4.07
N GLU A 77 0.81 12.59 -5.09
CA GLU A 77 1.98 11.71 -5.02
C GLU A 77 3.31 12.47 -5.18
N ILE A 78 3.37 13.71 -4.64
CA ILE A 78 4.58 14.54 -4.62
C ILE A 78 5.05 14.66 -3.16
N PRO A 79 6.34 14.38 -2.88
CA PRO A 79 6.88 14.54 -1.53
C PRO A 79 6.80 15.99 -1.06
N THR A 80 6.50 16.18 0.24
CA THR A 80 6.50 17.51 0.86
C THR A 80 7.84 17.81 1.53
N LYS A 81 8.24 19.08 1.54
CA LYS A 81 9.45 19.50 2.25
C LYS A 81 9.37 19.15 3.75
N ALA A 82 8.22 19.39 4.37
CA ALA A 82 8.01 19.10 5.79
C ALA A 82 8.15 17.60 6.11
N GLY A 83 7.56 16.72 5.28
CA GLY A 83 7.64 15.28 5.48
C GLY A 83 9.07 14.75 5.33
N ILE A 84 9.82 15.27 4.37
CA ILE A 84 11.22 14.88 4.19
C ILE A 84 12.09 15.38 5.34
N GLU A 85 11.93 16.61 5.80
CA GLU A 85 12.66 17.12 6.98
C GLU A 85 12.30 16.32 8.25
N GLN A 86 11.03 15.92 8.42
CA GLN A 86 10.63 15.02 9.50
C GLN A 86 11.36 13.67 9.44
N LEU A 87 11.49 13.07 8.26
CA LEU A 87 12.19 11.81 8.08
C LEU A 87 13.70 11.96 8.35
N LYS A 88 14.32 13.04 7.88
CA LYS A 88 15.73 13.34 8.17
C LYS A 88 15.99 13.49 9.67
N SER A 89 15.16 14.29 10.36
CA SER A 89 15.28 14.47 11.81
C SER A 89 15.18 13.14 12.55
N LYS A 90 14.11 12.35 12.26
CA LYS A 90 13.95 11.03 12.90
C LYS A 90 15.09 10.07 12.58
N LEU A 91 15.66 10.13 11.38
CA LEU A 91 16.81 9.30 11.03
C LEU A 91 18.05 9.72 11.80
N SER A 92 18.34 11.02 11.90
CA SER A 92 19.47 11.55 12.70
C SER A 92 19.36 11.20 14.18
N ASP A 93 18.14 11.16 14.72
CA ASP A 93 17.90 10.74 16.12
C ASP A 93 18.03 9.21 16.31
N PHE A 94 17.98 8.45 15.21
CA PHE A 94 17.94 7.00 15.27
C PHE A 94 19.30 6.36 15.01
N ILE A 95 20.12 6.92 14.11
CA ILE A 95 21.42 6.40 13.72
C ILE A 95 22.54 7.39 14.06
N ARG A 96 23.76 6.88 14.27
CA ARG A 96 24.95 7.72 14.49
C ARG A 96 25.71 8.08 13.22
N PRO A 97 25.85 7.14 12.22
CA PRO A 97 26.57 7.44 10.99
C PRO A 97 25.95 8.58 10.20
N PRO A 98 26.72 9.41 9.50
CA PRO A 98 26.20 10.39 8.56
C PRO A 98 25.50 9.70 7.39
N PHE A 99 24.56 10.41 6.75
CA PHE A 99 23.83 9.90 5.59
C PHE A 99 23.68 10.98 4.52
N GLU A 100 23.55 10.54 3.28
CA GLU A 100 23.26 11.39 2.13
C GLU A 100 21.96 10.97 1.47
N VAL A 101 21.03 11.93 1.26
CA VAL A 101 19.76 11.65 0.58
C VAL A 101 19.99 11.57 -0.92
N ARG A 102 19.67 10.43 -1.52
CA ARG A 102 19.78 10.17 -2.98
C ARG A 102 18.47 10.33 -3.72
N LYS A 103 17.37 9.94 -3.10
CA LYS A 103 16.05 9.97 -3.72
C LYS A 103 14.97 10.20 -2.67
N ILE A 104 13.95 10.96 -3.07
CA ILE A 104 12.73 11.12 -2.28
C ILE A 104 11.54 10.61 -3.09
N MET A 105 10.54 10.07 -2.42
CA MET A 105 9.35 9.51 -3.06
C MET A 105 8.12 9.64 -2.16
N ALA A 106 6.95 9.65 -2.78
CA ALA A 106 5.68 9.56 -2.10
C ALA A 106 4.79 8.52 -2.77
N GLY A 107 3.86 7.97 -2.02
CA GLY A 107 2.84 7.06 -2.53
C GLY A 107 1.63 7.07 -1.60
N ILE A 108 0.47 6.74 -2.15
CA ILE A 108 -0.79 6.78 -1.43
C ILE A 108 -1.25 5.35 -1.15
N ARG A 109 -1.41 5.03 0.13
CA ARG A 109 -1.89 3.72 0.57
C ARG A 109 -3.40 3.66 0.47
N PRO A 110 -3.96 2.63 -0.19
CA PRO A 110 -5.40 2.39 -0.22
C PRO A 110 -5.84 1.79 1.10
N THR A 111 -6.09 2.64 2.09
CA THR A 111 -6.48 2.20 3.43
C THR A 111 -7.99 2.23 3.59
N LEU A 112 -8.54 1.26 4.29
CA LEU A 112 -9.91 1.23 4.76
C LEU A 112 -9.93 1.49 6.28
N PRO A 113 -11.06 1.92 6.88
CA PRO A 113 -11.15 2.25 8.30
C PRO A 113 -10.76 1.10 9.24
N ASP A 114 -11.07 -0.13 8.83
CA ASP A 114 -10.73 -1.36 9.56
C ASP A 114 -9.30 -1.85 9.33
N ALA A 115 -8.54 -1.18 8.46
CA ALA A 115 -7.17 -1.51 8.07
C ALA A 115 -7.00 -2.96 7.56
N ARG A 116 -8.04 -3.53 6.93
CA ARG A 116 -8.06 -4.87 6.33
C ARG A 116 -8.19 -4.79 4.81
N PRO A 117 -7.63 -5.76 4.07
CA PRO A 117 -7.88 -5.88 2.63
C PRO A 117 -9.37 -6.03 2.32
N VAL A 118 -9.77 -5.65 1.12
CA VAL A 118 -11.10 -5.86 0.58
C VAL A 118 -10.99 -6.62 -0.73
N ILE A 119 -11.68 -7.77 -0.80
CA ILE A 119 -11.71 -8.64 -1.96
C ILE A 119 -13.12 -9.17 -2.20
N GLY A 120 -13.42 -9.54 -3.43
CA GLY A 120 -14.71 -10.17 -3.78
C GLY A 120 -15.38 -9.56 -4.97
N LEU A 121 -16.57 -10.10 -5.31
CA LEU A 121 -17.39 -9.60 -6.40
C LEU A 121 -18.26 -8.42 -5.94
N HIS A 122 -18.48 -7.49 -6.86
CA HIS A 122 -19.44 -6.41 -6.65
C HIS A 122 -20.83 -7.00 -6.36
N PRO A 123 -21.59 -6.45 -5.40
CA PRO A 123 -22.90 -7.00 -5.02
C PRO A 123 -23.91 -7.09 -6.18
N GLU A 124 -23.91 -6.08 -7.07
CA GLU A 124 -24.85 -5.96 -8.18
C GLU A 124 -24.25 -6.38 -9.53
N TYR A 125 -22.93 -6.32 -9.68
CA TYR A 125 -22.24 -6.61 -10.94
C TYR A 125 -21.29 -7.81 -10.77
N PRO A 126 -21.79 -9.07 -10.89
CA PRO A 126 -21.01 -10.27 -10.57
C PRO A 126 -19.84 -10.54 -11.51
N GLN A 127 -19.73 -9.80 -12.61
CA GLN A 127 -18.56 -9.83 -13.50
C GLN A 127 -17.42 -8.92 -13.03
N VAL A 128 -17.66 -8.04 -12.03
CA VAL A 128 -16.66 -7.09 -11.53
C VAL A 128 -16.24 -7.48 -10.12
N ALA A 129 -14.94 -7.64 -9.92
CA ALA A 129 -14.33 -7.96 -8.63
C ALA A 129 -13.38 -6.85 -8.18
N ILE A 130 -13.13 -6.80 -6.89
CA ILE A 130 -12.12 -5.93 -6.29
C ILE A 130 -11.04 -6.75 -5.59
N PHE A 131 -9.79 -6.26 -5.67
CA PHE A 131 -8.66 -6.67 -4.84
C PHE A 131 -7.92 -5.41 -4.40
N ASN A 132 -8.18 -4.94 -3.19
CA ASN A 132 -7.68 -3.64 -2.73
C ASN A 132 -7.60 -3.55 -1.20
N GLY A 133 -7.42 -2.35 -0.66
CA GLY A 133 -7.47 -2.10 0.79
C GLY A 133 -6.24 -2.59 1.56
N LEU A 134 -5.15 -2.95 0.88
CA LEU A 134 -3.96 -3.52 1.50
C LEU A 134 -3.19 -2.55 2.40
N GLY A 135 -3.41 -1.25 2.24
CA GLY A 135 -2.81 -0.20 3.07
C GLY A 135 -1.29 -0.32 3.14
N SER A 136 -0.74 -0.36 4.37
CA SER A 136 0.68 -0.58 4.62
C SER A 136 1.10 -2.06 4.70
N LYS A 137 0.15 -2.99 4.60
CA LYS A 137 0.37 -4.43 4.78
C LYS A 137 0.46 -5.20 3.46
N GLY A 138 0.60 -4.50 2.32
CA GLY A 138 0.54 -5.11 0.99
C GLY A 138 1.48 -6.29 0.80
N VAL A 139 2.73 -6.19 1.22
CA VAL A 139 3.73 -7.25 1.06
C VAL A 139 3.35 -8.53 1.83
N SER A 140 2.86 -8.39 3.05
CA SER A 140 2.49 -9.54 3.89
C SER A 140 1.12 -10.12 3.60
N MET A 141 0.13 -9.26 3.25
CA MET A 141 -1.26 -9.68 3.10
C MET A 141 -1.66 -10.04 1.67
N SER A 142 -0.98 -9.50 0.65
CA SER A 142 -1.39 -9.74 -0.74
C SER A 142 -1.36 -11.20 -1.16
N PRO A 143 -0.36 -12.04 -0.79
CA PRO A 143 -0.38 -13.44 -1.18
C PRO A 143 -1.58 -14.21 -0.60
N TYR A 144 -1.91 -13.95 0.67
CA TYR A 144 -3.06 -14.56 1.32
C TYR A 144 -4.38 -14.10 0.70
N ALA A 145 -4.57 -12.80 0.56
CA ALA A 145 -5.80 -12.24 -0.01
C ALA A 145 -5.99 -12.62 -1.48
N ALA A 146 -4.90 -12.65 -2.27
CA ALA A 146 -4.94 -13.10 -3.66
C ALA A 146 -5.34 -14.58 -3.76
N ARG A 147 -4.77 -15.45 -2.92
CA ARG A 147 -5.16 -16.86 -2.87
C ARG A 147 -6.62 -17.03 -2.52
N ALA A 148 -7.12 -16.28 -1.52
CA ALA A 148 -8.53 -16.34 -1.12
C ALA A 148 -9.46 -15.91 -2.26
N LEU A 149 -9.12 -14.83 -2.98
CA LEU A 149 -9.90 -14.37 -4.13
C LEU A 149 -9.91 -15.39 -5.27
N VAL A 150 -8.76 -15.96 -5.61
CA VAL A 150 -8.64 -16.99 -6.66
C VAL A 150 -9.44 -18.25 -6.31
N ASP A 151 -9.32 -18.74 -5.08
CA ASP A 151 -10.09 -19.89 -4.61
C ASP A 151 -11.60 -19.62 -4.62
N PHE A 152 -12.02 -18.39 -4.33
CA PHE A 152 -13.42 -17.98 -4.46
C PHE A 152 -13.89 -17.98 -5.92
N LEU A 153 -13.14 -17.32 -6.81
CA LEU A 153 -13.53 -17.14 -8.21
C LEU A 153 -13.51 -18.45 -9.01
N LEU A 154 -12.55 -19.34 -8.75
CA LEU A 154 -12.36 -20.55 -9.54
C LEU A 154 -12.92 -21.82 -8.89
N ARG A 155 -13.09 -21.84 -7.56
CA ARG A 155 -13.46 -23.05 -6.81
C ARG A 155 -14.69 -22.85 -5.95
N GLY A 156 -15.31 -21.68 -5.94
CA GLY A 156 -16.49 -21.36 -5.13
C GLY A 156 -16.24 -21.39 -3.62
N ARG A 157 -14.98 -21.33 -3.16
CA ARG A 157 -14.66 -21.27 -1.74
C ARG A 157 -15.13 -19.94 -1.15
N ARG A 158 -15.63 -19.97 0.08
CA ARG A 158 -16.04 -18.72 0.76
C ARG A 158 -14.83 -17.86 1.07
N ILE A 159 -15.00 -16.55 0.85
CA ILE A 159 -14.04 -15.54 1.33
C ILE A 159 -14.24 -15.40 2.85
N ASP A 160 -13.15 -15.19 3.57
CA ASP A 160 -13.19 -14.78 4.97
C ASP A 160 -14.06 -13.52 5.13
N PRO A 161 -15.08 -13.53 6.01
CA PRO A 161 -15.95 -12.37 6.22
C PRO A 161 -15.20 -11.06 6.50
N GLU A 162 -14.01 -11.13 7.12
CA GLU A 162 -13.16 -9.97 7.38
C GLU A 162 -12.50 -9.38 6.13
N LEU A 163 -12.46 -10.12 5.02
CA LEU A 163 -11.90 -9.67 3.75
C LEU A 163 -12.98 -9.41 2.68
N ASP A 164 -14.15 -9.99 2.84
CA ASP A 164 -15.23 -9.91 1.86
C ASP A 164 -15.70 -8.46 1.68
N VAL A 165 -15.82 -8.02 0.43
CA VAL A 165 -16.32 -6.69 0.07
C VAL A 165 -17.72 -6.44 0.67
N ARG A 166 -18.54 -7.49 0.80
CA ARG A 166 -19.90 -7.43 1.35
C ARG A 166 -19.97 -7.04 2.82
N ARG A 167 -18.84 -7.00 3.56
CA ARG A 167 -18.83 -6.47 4.93
C ARG A 167 -19.15 -4.98 5.03
N PHE A 168 -19.20 -4.30 3.87
CA PHE A 168 -19.57 -2.89 3.77
C PHE A 168 -20.96 -2.65 3.17
N CYS A 169 -21.70 -3.72 2.87
CA CYS A 169 -23.07 -3.64 2.35
C CYS A 169 -24.10 -3.54 3.48
#